data_1e1163143eb8f2e5996369fced055a6f
#
_entry.id   1e1163143eb8f2e5996369fced055a6f
#
_cell.length_a   1.000
_cell.length_b   1.000
_cell.length_c   1.000
_cell.angle_alpha   90.00
_cell.angle_beta   90.00
_cell.angle_gamma   90.00
#
_symmetry.space_group_name_H-M   'P 1'
#
loop_
_entity.id
_entity.type
_entity.pdbx_description
1 polymer ?
#
loop_
_entity_poly.entity_id
_entity_poly.type
_entity_poly.pdbx_seq_one_letter_code
_entity_poly.pdbx_strand_id
1 'polypeptide(L)'
;MSYICVIGNENGIVAGSDSRETIAPNKFLDNRQKAFVDKKQNLIWACCGITKYNGIDYIDVVESILRDTNLSFIEKIDRLQIMIERVTKECYNYIGNGSAMDILIGYKLKRKILIRMNIQNGEVKRNTFFAPLAIEGGSGKMIMNKLPLKDYNHLSLKELEVYVKSRVQKTIDKDKEISINDPTHVNTIGGKVRTVAL
;
A
#
# COMPACT_ATOMS: atom_id res chain seq x y z
N MET A 1 -9.74 6.61 2.54
CA MET A 1 -8.53 6.84 1.71
C MET A 1 -7.30 6.47 2.53
N SER A 2 -6.14 6.32 1.92
CA SER A 2 -4.90 5.89 2.60
C SER A 2 -3.70 6.23 1.76
N TYR A 3 -2.52 6.16 2.35
CA TYR A 3 -1.26 6.18 1.62
C TYR A 3 -0.40 4.98 1.98
N ILE A 4 0.07 4.28 0.96
CA ILE A 4 1.01 3.18 1.08
C ILE A 4 2.15 3.36 0.07
N CYS A 5 3.35 2.94 0.42
CA CYS A 5 4.49 2.90 -0.50
C CYS A 5 5.39 1.69 -0.23
N VAL A 6 6.04 1.21 -1.28
CA VAL A 6 7.12 0.23 -1.21
C VAL A 6 8.28 0.76 -2.04
N ILE A 7 9.43 0.89 -1.40
CA ILE A 7 10.66 1.39 -2.04
C ILE A 7 11.74 0.33 -1.92
N GLY A 8 12.34 0.00 -3.04
CA GLY A 8 13.46 -0.94 -3.12
C GLY A 8 14.70 -0.28 -3.70
N ASN A 9 15.87 -0.59 -3.14
CA ASN A 9 17.18 -0.22 -3.66
C ASN A 9 18.13 -1.43 -3.58
N GLU A 10 19.43 -1.23 -3.81
CA GLU A 10 20.43 -2.30 -3.74
C GLU A 10 20.53 -2.93 -2.34
N ASN A 11 20.26 -2.19 -1.29
CA ASN A 11 20.45 -2.61 0.10
C ASN A 11 19.22 -3.31 0.71
N GLY A 12 18.02 -3.11 0.16
CA GLY A 12 16.83 -3.77 0.68
C GLY A 12 15.51 -3.23 0.10
N ILE A 13 14.43 -3.59 0.78
CA ILE A 13 13.07 -3.14 0.46
C ILE A 13 12.42 -2.65 1.73
N VAL A 14 11.77 -1.49 1.69
CA VAL A 14 10.99 -0.95 2.80
C VAL A 14 9.57 -0.66 2.36
N ALA A 15 8.59 -1.10 3.15
CA ALA A 15 7.20 -0.73 2.99
C ALA A 15 6.79 0.26 4.08
N GLY A 16 5.97 1.24 3.72
CA GLY A 16 5.42 2.23 4.62
C GLY A 16 3.94 2.49 4.39
N SER A 17 3.22 2.85 5.45
CA SER A 17 1.80 3.20 5.41
C SER A 17 1.42 4.20 6.50
N ASP A 18 0.33 4.93 6.24
CA ASP A 18 -0.49 5.50 7.30
C ASP A 18 -1.27 4.40 8.03
N SER A 19 -1.89 4.72 9.18
CA SER A 19 -2.70 3.74 9.93
C SER A 19 -4.18 4.10 10.05
N ARG A 20 -4.66 5.14 9.35
CA ARG A 20 -6.06 5.55 9.40
C ARG A 20 -6.96 4.62 8.60
N GLU A 21 -8.01 4.12 9.22
CA GLU A 21 -9.11 3.38 8.62
C GLU A 21 -10.39 4.21 8.72
N THR A 22 -11.09 4.40 7.61
CA THR A 22 -12.41 5.04 7.59
C THR A 22 -13.47 3.97 7.84
N ILE A 23 -14.22 4.09 8.92
CA ILE A 23 -15.28 3.13 9.31
C ILE A 23 -16.69 3.65 9.00
N ALA A 24 -16.84 4.96 8.85
CA ALA A 24 -18.07 5.62 8.41
C ALA A 24 -17.72 7.05 7.96
N PRO A 25 -18.62 7.78 7.31
CA PRO A 25 -18.39 9.20 7.00
C PRO A 25 -17.93 9.96 8.25
N ASN A 26 -16.79 10.63 8.15
CA ASN A 26 -16.15 11.40 9.24
C ASN A 26 -15.82 10.60 10.52
N LYS A 27 -15.75 9.26 10.45
CA LYS A 27 -15.41 8.41 11.58
C LYS A 27 -14.19 7.54 11.24
N PHE A 28 -13.12 7.68 12.02
CA PHE A 28 -11.82 7.08 11.74
C PHE A 28 -11.29 6.28 12.92
N LEU A 29 -10.48 5.26 12.62
CA LEU A 29 -9.60 4.55 13.55
C LEU A 29 -8.15 4.73 13.09
N ASP A 30 -7.26 5.14 13.98
CA ASP A 30 -5.89 5.55 13.65
C ASP A 30 -4.82 4.50 14.08
N ASN A 31 -5.15 3.21 14.04
CA ASN A 31 -4.26 2.13 14.48
C ASN A 31 -4.18 0.92 13.54
N ARG A 32 -4.82 0.98 12.36
CA ARG A 32 -4.83 -0.15 11.42
C ARG A 32 -3.43 -0.41 10.86
N GLN A 33 -2.96 -1.66 10.95
CA GLN A 33 -1.75 -2.09 10.27
C GLN A 33 -2.06 -2.33 8.79
N LYS A 34 -1.22 -1.80 7.90
CA LYS A 34 -1.35 -1.91 6.44
C LYS A 34 -0.05 -2.29 5.75
N ALA A 35 1.08 -2.27 6.48
CA ALA A 35 2.39 -2.68 5.99
C ALA A 35 2.92 -3.87 6.80
N PHE A 36 3.41 -4.90 6.13
CA PHE A 36 3.76 -6.20 6.69
C PHE A 36 5.05 -6.74 6.09
N VAL A 37 5.69 -7.66 6.80
CA VAL A 37 6.88 -8.36 6.35
C VAL A 37 6.83 -9.84 6.76
N ASP A 38 7.24 -10.71 5.86
CA ASP A 38 7.59 -12.10 6.14
C ASP A 38 9.04 -12.35 5.73
N LYS A 39 9.94 -12.29 6.70
CA LYS A 39 11.38 -12.48 6.48
C LYS A 39 11.73 -13.90 6.03
N LYS A 40 10.95 -14.91 6.45
CA LYS A 40 11.19 -16.31 6.08
C LYS A 40 10.94 -16.54 4.59
N GLN A 41 9.91 -15.90 4.04
CA GLN A 41 9.57 -16.00 2.63
C GLN A 41 10.18 -14.87 1.78
N ASN A 42 10.98 -13.97 2.36
CA ASN A 42 11.54 -12.81 1.69
C ASN A 42 10.48 -11.89 1.06
N LEU A 43 9.31 -11.76 1.70
CA LEU A 43 8.19 -10.96 1.26
C LEU A 43 7.95 -9.77 2.17
N ILE A 44 7.59 -8.65 1.55
CA ILE A 44 7.13 -7.44 2.20
C ILE A 44 5.97 -6.87 1.41
N TRP A 45 4.93 -6.35 2.07
CA TRP A 45 3.78 -5.80 1.36
C TRP A 45 3.10 -4.68 2.12
N ALA A 46 2.34 -3.89 1.38
CA ALA A 46 1.40 -2.92 1.92
C ALA A 46 0.10 -2.96 1.12
N CYS A 47 -1.04 -2.79 1.80
CA CYS A 47 -2.34 -2.78 1.16
C CYS A 47 -3.25 -1.70 1.77
N CYS A 48 -4.11 -1.14 0.93
CA CYS A 48 -5.10 -0.15 1.32
C CYS A 48 -6.33 -0.19 0.39
N GLY A 49 -7.38 0.52 0.76
CA GLY A 49 -8.65 0.54 0.03
C GLY A 49 -9.79 0.06 0.90
N ILE A 50 -10.73 -0.71 0.35
CA ILE A 50 -11.80 -1.35 1.11
C ILE A 50 -11.17 -2.48 1.92
N THR A 51 -11.07 -2.28 3.23
CA THR A 51 -10.46 -3.26 4.13
C THR A 51 -11.47 -4.22 4.73
N LYS A 52 -12.76 -3.80 4.81
CA LYS A 52 -13.86 -4.62 5.33
C LYS A 52 -15.10 -4.48 4.46
N TYR A 53 -15.69 -5.61 4.09
CA TYR A 53 -16.94 -5.67 3.35
C TYR A 53 -17.64 -7.01 3.62
N ASN A 54 -18.95 -6.99 3.87
CA ASN A 54 -19.76 -8.18 4.19
C ASN A 54 -19.14 -9.09 5.27
N GLY A 55 -18.59 -8.50 6.34
CA GLY A 55 -17.97 -9.25 7.43
C GLY A 55 -16.58 -9.81 7.15
N ILE A 56 -16.06 -9.64 5.94
CA ILE A 56 -14.73 -10.11 5.55
C ILE A 56 -13.72 -8.96 5.74
N ASP A 57 -12.60 -9.24 6.42
CA ASP A 57 -11.44 -8.37 6.49
C ASP A 57 -10.46 -8.75 5.38
N TYR A 58 -10.36 -7.91 4.36
CA TYR A 58 -9.54 -8.20 3.17
C TYR A 58 -8.04 -8.01 3.42
N ILE A 59 -7.64 -7.25 4.45
CA ILE A 59 -6.22 -7.20 4.85
C ILE A 59 -5.81 -8.58 5.38
N ASP A 60 -6.64 -9.21 6.21
CA ASP A 60 -6.37 -10.54 6.75
C ASP A 60 -6.35 -11.60 5.63
N VAL A 61 -7.21 -11.46 4.60
CA VAL A 61 -7.19 -12.33 3.41
C VAL A 61 -5.88 -12.18 2.62
N VAL A 62 -5.43 -10.94 2.38
CA VAL A 62 -4.13 -10.66 1.72
C VAL A 62 -2.98 -11.28 2.53
N GLU A 63 -2.99 -11.07 3.84
CA GLU A 63 -1.97 -11.62 4.74
C GLU A 63 -1.97 -13.14 4.71
N SER A 64 -3.13 -13.79 4.76
CA SER A 64 -3.28 -15.25 4.67
C SER A 64 -2.69 -15.80 3.36
N ILE A 65 -3.02 -15.20 2.21
CA ILE A 65 -2.49 -15.63 0.92
C ILE A 65 -0.96 -15.46 0.86
N LEU A 66 -0.43 -14.31 1.30
CA LEU A 66 1.00 -14.04 1.19
C LEU A 66 1.84 -14.87 2.17
N ARG A 67 1.29 -15.24 3.34
CA ARG A 67 1.95 -16.10 4.32
C ARG A 67 1.81 -17.59 4.06
N ASP A 68 0.94 -18.03 3.15
CA ASP A 68 0.76 -19.46 2.85
C ASP A 68 2.04 -20.04 2.24
N THR A 69 2.72 -20.91 2.99
CA THR A 69 3.97 -21.56 2.55
C THR A 69 3.77 -22.66 1.53
N ASN A 70 2.53 -23.12 1.32
CA ASN A 70 2.21 -24.15 0.32
C ASN A 70 2.06 -23.56 -1.08
N LEU A 71 1.97 -22.23 -1.21
CA LEU A 71 1.84 -21.53 -2.48
C LEU A 71 3.19 -21.00 -2.96
N SER A 72 3.48 -21.20 -4.22
CA SER A 72 4.58 -20.50 -4.90
C SER A 72 4.28 -18.99 -4.97
N PHE A 73 5.32 -18.18 -5.20
CA PHE A 73 5.15 -16.73 -5.34
C PHE A 73 4.15 -16.35 -6.45
N ILE A 74 4.19 -17.07 -7.58
CA ILE A 74 3.29 -16.82 -8.71
C ILE A 74 1.83 -17.12 -8.32
N GLU A 75 1.57 -18.26 -7.69
CA GLU A 75 0.22 -18.62 -7.23
C GLU A 75 -0.34 -17.62 -6.22
N LYS A 76 0.50 -17.08 -5.32
CA LYS A 76 0.09 -16.00 -4.40
C LYS A 76 -0.39 -14.77 -5.16
N ILE A 77 0.38 -14.35 -6.16
CA ILE A 77 0.05 -13.16 -6.96
C ILE A 77 -1.24 -13.39 -7.77
N ASP A 78 -1.43 -14.57 -8.35
CA ASP A 78 -2.62 -14.91 -9.11
C ASP A 78 -3.87 -14.96 -8.20
N ARG A 79 -3.76 -15.54 -7.00
CA ARG A 79 -4.86 -15.52 -6.01
C ARG A 79 -5.22 -14.10 -5.54
N LEU A 80 -4.24 -13.24 -5.33
CA LEU A 80 -4.48 -11.84 -5.00
C LEU A 80 -5.19 -11.10 -6.13
N GLN A 81 -4.83 -11.36 -7.38
CA GLN A 81 -5.50 -10.79 -8.53
C GLN A 81 -6.98 -11.19 -8.56
N ILE A 82 -7.28 -12.49 -8.45
CA ILE A 82 -8.66 -13.00 -8.40
C ILE A 82 -9.45 -12.37 -7.25
N MET A 83 -8.81 -12.24 -6.07
CA MET A 83 -9.44 -11.58 -4.92
C MET A 83 -9.79 -10.12 -5.21
N ILE A 84 -8.87 -9.33 -5.78
CA ILE A 84 -9.12 -7.91 -6.11
C ILE A 84 -10.26 -7.80 -7.12
N GLU A 85 -10.28 -8.65 -8.14
CA GLU A 85 -11.35 -8.69 -9.14
C GLU A 85 -12.72 -8.94 -8.49
N ARG A 86 -12.78 -9.92 -7.59
CA ARG A 86 -14.00 -10.26 -6.85
C ARG A 86 -14.47 -9.10 -5.98
N VAL A 87 -13.57 -8.56 -5.12
CA VAL A 87 -13.91 -7.44 -4.22
C VAL A 87 -14.38 -6.22 -5.01
N THR A 88 -13.73 -5.92 -6.13
CA THR A 88 -14.11 -4.79 -6.96
C THR A 88 -15.51 -4.97 -7.56
N LYS A 89 -15.85 -6.17 -8.04
CA LYS A 89 -17.19 -6.46 -8.54
C LYS A 89 -18.26 -6.37 -7.44
N GLU A 90 -18.00 -6.94 -6.27
CA GLU A 90 -18.90 -6.91 -5.12
C GLU A 90 -19.13 -5.48 -4.60
N CYS A 91 -18.12 -4.63 -4.64
CA CYS A 91 -18.16 -3.26 -4.15
C CYS A 91 -18.52 -2.22 -5.23
N TYR A 92 -18.84 -2.62 -6.45
CA TYR A 92 -19.03 -1.70 -7.59
C TYR A 92 -20.02 -0.56 -7.29
N ASN A 93 -21.12 -0.86 -6.61
CA ASN A 93 -22.13 0.15 -6.24
C ASN A 93 -21.58 1.25 -5.32
N TYR A 94 -20.47 1.01 -4.64
CA TYR A 94 -19.84 1.98 -3.73
C TYR A 94 -18.66 2.73 -4.36
N ILE A 95 -17.91 2.08 -5.25
CA ILE A 95 -16.65 2.60 -5.79
C ILE A 95 -16.75 3.02 -7.26
N GLY A 96 -17.82 2.60 -7.98
CA GLY A 96 -17.94 2.80 -9.42
C GLY A 96 -16.72 2.23 -10.17
N ASN A 97 -16.12 3.03 -11.03
CA ASN A 97 -14.91 2.65 -11.78
C ASN A 97 -13.59 2.79 -10.99
N GLY A 98 -13.68 3.09 -9.69
CA GLY A 98 -12.51 3.21 -8.82
C GLY A 98 -11.86 1.86 -8.48
N SER A 99 -10.68 1.90 -7.88
CA SER A 99 -10.02 0.70 -7.35
C SER A 99 -10.56 0.38 -5.97
N ALA A 100 -11.05 -0.84 -5.77
CA ALA A 100 -11.43 -1.30 -4.44
C ALA A 100 -10.22 -1.39 -3.51
N MET A 101 -9.07 -1.82 -4.03
CA MET A 101 -7.87 -2.04 -3.25
C MET A 101 -6.61 -1.81 -4.08
N ASP A 102 -5.60 -1.20 -3.47
CA ASP A 102 -4.22 -1.18 -3.93
C ASP A 102 -3.38 -2.14 -3.09
N ILE A 103 -2.63 -3.02 -3.74
CA ILE A 103 -1.66 -3.92 -3.10
C ILE A 103 -0.29 -3.67 -3.72
N LEU A 104 0.69 -3.39 -2.86
CA LEU A 104 2.10 -3.22 -3.21
C LEU A 104 2.89 -4.35 -2.58
N ILE A 105 3.70 -5.05 -3.35
CA ILE A 105 4.48 -6.21 -2.88
C ILE A 105 5.94 -6.01 -3.26
N GLY A 106 6.84 -6.28 -2.32
CA GLY A 106 8.27 -6.43 -2.56
C GLY A 106 8.70 -7.87 -2.32
N TYR A 107 9.47 -8.44 -3.22
CA TYR A 107 10.05 -9.77 -3.09
C TYR A 107 11.56 -9.69 -3.22
N LYS A 108 12.26 -10.07 -2.15
CA LYS A 108 13.70 -10.00 -2.06
C LYS A 108 14.35 -11.28 -2.56
N LEU A 109 14.78 -11.23 -3.80
CA LEU A 109 15.66 -12.21 -4.42
C LEU A 109 17.03 -11.59 -4.69
N LYS A 110 17.90 -12.26 -5.47
CA LYS A 110 19.13 -11.68 -6.00
C LYS A 110 18.84 -10.34 -6.70
N ARG A 111 17.77 -10.28 -7.51
CA ARG A 111 17.17 -9.05 -8.04
C ARG A 111 15.85 -8.80 -7.33
N LYS A 112 15.70 -7.66 -6.68
CA LYS A 112 14.48 -7.31 -5.94
C LYS A 112 13.36 -6.96 -6.91
N ILE A 113 12.21 -7.59 -6.71
CA ILE A 113 11.01 -7.42 -7.54
C ILE A 113 9.99 -6.60 -6.74
N LEU A 114 9.40 -5.60 -7.38
CA LEU A 114 8.29 -4.83 -6.84
C LEU A 114 7.07 -5.04 -7.73
N ILE A 115 5.92 -5.34 -7.12
CA ILE A 115 4.65 -5.54 -7.84
C ILE A 115 3.62 -4.56 -7.30
N ARG A 116 2.94 -3.89 -8.21
CA ARG A 116 1.74 -3.12 -7.90
C ARG A 116 0.53 -3.78 -8.56
N MET A 117 -0.52 -3.97 -7.77
CA MET A 117 -1.81 -4.49 -8.22
C MET A 117 -2.90 -3.50 -7.83
N ASN A 118 -3.68 -3.06 -8.80
CA ASN A 118 -4.82 -2.15 -8.62
C ASN A 118 -5.80 -2.26 -9.80
N ILE A 119 -6.95 -1.60 -9.69
CA ILE A 119 -7.89 -1.49 -10.80
C ILE A 119 -7.61 -0.24 -11.62
N GLN A 120 -7.59 -0.38 -12.94
CA GLN A 120 -7.52 0.71 -13.89
C GLN A 120 -8.47 0.41 -15.04
N ASN A 121 -9.39 1.34 -15.34
CA ASN A 121 -10.40 1.19 -16.39
C ASN A 121 -11.26 -0.10 -16.23
N GLY A 122 -11.61 -0.44 -14.99
CA GLY A 122 -12.42 -1.63 -14.69
C GLY A 122 -11.68 -2.98 -14.72
N GLU A 123 -10.40 -2.98 -15.06
CA GLU A 123 -9.56 -4.19 -15.11
C GLU A 123 -8.50 -4.18 -14.00
N VAL A 124 -8.17 -5.36 -13.47
CA VAL A 124 -7.02 -5.51 -12.59
C VAL A 124 -5.74 -5.35 -13.40
N LYS A 125 -4.95 -4.34 -13.05
CA LYS A 125 -3.60 -4.16 -13.60
C LYS A 125 -2.57 -4.68 -12.61
N ARG A 126 -1.71 -5.55 -13.12
CA ARG A 126 -0.53 -6.06 -12.43
C ARG A 126 0.71 -5.54 -13.13
N ASN A 127 1.44 -4.68 -12.45
CA ASN A 127 2.68 -4.10 -12.96
C ASN A 127 3.86 -4.65 -12.15
N THR A 128 4.84 -5.19 -12.82
CA THR A 128 6.06 -5.74 -12.21
C THR A 128 7.24 -4.85 -12.56
N PHE A 129 8.01 -4.50 -11.54
CA PHE A 129 9.16 -3.62 -11.64
C PHE A 129 10.37 -4.24 -10.92
N PHE A 130 11.54 -3.66 -11.13
CA PHE A 130 12.77 -4.07 -10.46
C PHE A 130 13.38 -2.89 -9.72
N ALA A 131 13.96 -3.14 -8.56
CA ALA A 131 14.73 -2.12 -7.85
C ALA A 131 15.98 -1.70 -8.66
N PRO A 132 16.42 -0.42 -8.56
CA PRO A 132 15.91 0.61 -7.67
C PRO A 132 14.63 1.26 -8.18
N LEU A 133 13.57 1.22 -7.38
CA LEU A 133 12.28 1.83 -7.73
C LEU A 133 11.43 2.08 -6.47
N ALA A 134 10.54 3.06 -6.56
CA ALA A 134 9.46 3.31 -5.61
C ALA A 134 8.11 3.09 -6.28
N ILE A 135 7.22 2.35 -5.62
CA ILE A 135 5.82 2.19 -6.00
C ILE A 135 4.93 2.72 -4.89
N GLU A 136 3.86 3.40 -5.26
CA GLU A 136 2.95 4.06 -4.33
C GLU A 136 1.50 3.73 -4.67
N GLY A 137 0.65 3.71 -3.65
CA GLY A 137 -0.77 3.40 -3.77
C GLY A 137 -1.64 4.20 -2.81
N GLY A 138 -2.95 4.04 -2.98
CA GLY A 138 -3.95 4.81 -2.27
C GLY A 138 -4.11 6.24 -2.77
N SER A 139 -5.07 6.97 -2.21
CA SER A 139 -5.36 8.36 -2.60
C SER A 139 -4.22 9.33 -2.28
N GLY A 140 -3.43 9.04 -1.26
CA GLY A 140 -2.25 9.83 -0.91
C GLY A 140 -1.19 9.89 -1.99
N LYS A 141 -1.20 8.96 -2.96
CA LYS A 141 -0.34 9.05 -4.14
C LYS A 141 -0.56 10.35 -4.91
N MET A 142 -1.79 10.83 -5.04
CA MET A 142 -2.08 12.08 -5.74
C MET A 142 -1.50 13.31 -5.01
N ILE A 143 -1.47 13.26 -3.68
CA ILE A 143 -0.82 14.27 -2.85
C ILE A 143 0.68 14.24 -3.08
N MET A 144 1.27 13.04 -3.10
CA MET A 144 2.72 12.85 -3.22
C MET A 144 3.28 13.09 -4.62
N ASN A 145 2.45 13.03 -5.67
CA ASN A 145 2.88 13.41 -7.03
C ASN A 145 3.41 14.86 -7.10
N LYS A 146 3.03 15.70 -6.13
CA LYS A 146 3.54 17.08 -5.98
C LYS A 146 4.85 17.17 -5.16
N LEU A 147 5.31 16.06 -4.58
CA LEU A 147 6.52 15.98 -3.77
C LEU A 147 7.49 14.98 -4.42
N PRO A 148 8.51 15.45 -5.15
CA PRO A 148 9.40 14.55 -5.89
C PRO A 148 10.11 13.60 -4.94
N LEU A 149 10.39 12.39 -5.44
CA LEU A 149 11.27 11.45 -4.77
C LEU A 149 12.69 12.03 -4.79
N LYS A 150 13.31 12.11 -3.61
CA LYS A 150 14.76 12.33 -3.52
C LYS A 150 15.50 11.07 -3.93
N ASP A 151 16.77 11.20 -4.27
CA ASP A 151 17.62 10.04 -4.53
C ASP A 151 17.71 9.15 -3.28
N TYR A 152 17.30 7.90 -3.41
CA TYR A 152 17.28 6.87 -2.37
C TYR A 152 18.14 5.65 -2.74
N ASN A 153 18.80 5.67 -3.90
CA ASN A 153 19.47 4.50 -4.47
C ASN A 153 20.66 4.05 -3.60
N HIS A 154 21.34 4.99 -2.97
CA HIS A 154 22.54 4.73 -2.17
C HIS A 154 22.26 4.62 -0.65
N LEU A 155 21.01 4.75 -0.23
CA LEU A 155 20.67 4.68 1.18
C LEU A 155 20.86 3.25 1.71
N SER A 156 21.48 3.11 2.88
CA SER A 156 21.43 1.85 3.63
C SER A 156 19.99 1.49 3.98
N LEU A 157 19.74 0.23 4.34
CA LEU A 157 18.38 -0.21 4.68
C LEU A 157 17.76 0.62 5.82
N LYS A 158 18.55 1.01 6.82
CA LYS A 158 18.11 1.86 7.94
C LYS A 158 17.76 3.28 7.49
N GLU A 159 18.58 3.87 6.65
CA GLU A 159 18.31 5.20 6.09
C GLU A 159 17.10 5.18 5.15
N LEU A 160 16.93 4.11 4.37
CA LEU A 160 15.77 3.91 3.53
C LEU A 160 14.47 3.81 4.37
N GLU A 161 14.53 3.15 5.52
CA GLU A 161 13.39 3.09 6.46
C GLU A 161 13.05 4.48 7.02
N VAL A 162 14.05 5.27 7.42
CA VAL A 162 13.87 6.67 7.85
C VAL A 162 13.28 7.51 6.72
N TYR A 163 13.76 7.33 5.50
CA TYR A 163 13.25 8.02 4.33
C TYR A 163 11.77 7.70 4.06
N VAL A 164 11.39 6.41 4.05
CA VAL A 164 10.01 5.97 3.86
C VAL A 164 9.10 6.51 4.97
N LYS A 165 9.55 6.44 6.24
CA LYS A 165 8.83 7.00 7.38
C LYS A 165 8.56 8.50 7.21
N SER A 166 9.58 9.26 6.82
CA SER A 166 9.45 10.69 6.54
C SER A 166 8.47 10.98 5.40
N ARG A 167 8.50 10.15 4.35
CA ARG A 167 7.60 10.30 3.21
C ARG A 167 6.14 10.08 3.58
N VAL A 168 5.84 9.02 4.34
CA VAL A 168 4.49 8.78 4.86
C VAL A 168 4.04 9.92 5.76
N GLN A 169 4.90 10.39 6.68
CA GLN A 169 4.56 11.51 7.56
C GLN A 169 4.22 12.79 6.77
N LYS A 170 5.03 13.14 5.77
CA LYS A 170 4.76 14.30 4.90
C LYS A 170 3.43 14.19 4.16
N THR A 171 3.01 12.97 3.79
CA THR A 171 1.70 12.76 3.16
C THR A 171 0.57 13.03 4.14
N ILE A 172 0.70 12.56 5.39
CA ILE A 172 -0.25 12.82 6.48
C ILE A 172 -0.37 14.33 6.73
N ASP A 173 0.78 15.01 6.88
CA ASP A 173 0.83 16.44 7.16
C ASP A 173 0.21 17.26 6.02
N LYS A 174 0.47 16.86 4.78
CA LYS A 174 -0.07 17.55 3.60
C LYS A 174 -1.57 17.32 3.42
N ASP A 175 -2.08 16.10 3.68
CA ASP A 175 -3.52 15.83 3.65
C ASP A 175 -4.27 16.65 4.73
N LYS A 176 -3.68 16.78 5.91
CA LYS A 176 -4.18 17.64 6.97
C LYS A 176 -4.17 19.12 6.57
N GLU A 177 -3.09 19.61 5.96
CA GLU A 177 -3.00 21.00 5.47
C GLU A 177 -4.09 21.28 4.43
N ILE A 178 -4.31 20.35 3.47
CA ILE A 178 -5.36 20.50 2.46
C ILE A 178 -6.72 20.59 3.13
N SER A 179 -7.03 19.72 4.10
CA SER A 179 -8.34 19.73 4.76
C SER A 179 -8.60 20.98 5.62
N ILE A 180 -7.54 21.66 6.09
CA ILE A 180 -7.68 22.95 6.78
C ILE A 180 -8.04 24.06 5.79
N ASN A 181 -7.46 24.03 4.60
CA ASN A 181 -7.61 25.05 3.57
C ASN A 181 -8.82 24.83 2.63
N ASP A 182 -9.33 23.60 2.57
CA ASP A 182 -10.50 23.20 1.80
C ASP A 182 -11.48 22.40 2.67
N PRO A 183 -12.56 23.04 3.17
CA PRO A 183 -13.57 22.38 4.01
C PRO A 183 -14.30 21.21 3.33
N THR A 184 -14.23 21.10 1.99
CA THR A 184 -14.81 19.98 1.24
C THR A 184 -13.89 18.76 1.21
N HIS A 185 -12.61 18.94 1.50
CA HIS A 185 -11.63 17.86 1.57
C HIS A 185 -11.70 17.11 2.90
N VAL A 186 -12.04 15.84 2.85
CA VAL A 186 -12.04 14.98 4.04
C VAL A 186 -10.62 14.48 4.30
N ASN A 187 -10.05 14.79 5.48
CA ASN A 187 -8.76 14.26 5.91
C ASN A 187 -8.85 12.75 6.18
N THR A 188 -8.45 11.96 5.22
CA THR A 188 -8.59 10.51 5.25
C THR A 188 -7.27 9.75 5.40
N ILE A 189 -6.14 10.46 5.34
CA ILE A 189 -4.80 9.91 5.56
C ILE A 189 -4.34 10.37 6.94
N GLY A 190 -3.93 9.44 7.80
CA GLY A 190 -3.58 9.84 9.17
C GLY A 190 -3.22 8.70 10.09
N GLY A 191 -3.26 8.99 11.38
CA GLY A 191 -2.86 8.08 12.43
C GLY A 191 -1.34 7.96 12.53
N LYS A 192 -0.87 6.77 12.87
CA LYS A 192 0.57 6.48 13.05
C LYS A 192 1.23 6.07 11.74
N VAL A 193 2.46 6.51 11.53
CA VAL A 193 3.32 5.98 10.47
C VAL A 193 3.76 4.56 10.86
N ARG A 194 3.59 3.62 9.94
CA ARG A 194 4.06 2.24 10.06
C ARG A 194 5.08 1.97 8.98
N THR A 195 6.24 1.42 9.36
CA THR A 195 7.27 0.96 8.42
C THR A 195 7.70 -0.46 8.78
N VAL A 196 8.04 -1.23 7.76
CA VAL A 196 8.67 -2.54 7.87
C VAL A 196 9.78 -2.65 6.83
N ALA A 197 10.82 -3.42 7.12
CA ALA A 197 12.01 -3.53 6.28
C ALA A 197 12.40 -5.00 6.04
N LEU A 198 12.96 -5.28 4.82
CA LEU A 198 13.39 -6.60 4.36
C LEU A 198 14.76 -6.53 3.67
#